data_bf2d4bac546894b70b05bb89c291b80a
#
_entry.id   bf2d4bac546894b70b05bb89c291b80a
#
_cell.length_a   1.000
_cell.length_b   1.000
_cell.length_c   1.000
_cell.angle_alpha   90.00
_cell.angle_beta   90.00
_cell.angle_gamma   90.00
#
_symmetry.space_group_name_H-M   'P 1'
#
loop_
_entity.id
_entity.type
_entity.pdbx_description
1 polymer ?
#
loop_
_entity_poly.entity_id
_entity_poly.type
_entity_poly.pdbx_seq_one_letter_code
_entity_poly.pdbx_strand_id
1 'polypeptide(L)'
;AISFVAVWSAGILEQASIPEAWKNSGLLLVALKYSGSALICCYLVAGSLPFIEQAFGIVTDISLLELTGVSHPLLQELARRAPGTYNHSMMVAAMAEAAAESIGANGLLTRVGAYFHDIGKMMKPEYFIENITEGTENPHKSLAPNMSTLIIIGHVKDGLELAEENNLPEALHPFIAEHHGTTLVEYFYREAARKADSDHRSEADESNFRYPGPRPQTREAAVLMVADAVESASRTLNEPTSRRIQSLVHDIILKRLLDGQFDDCNLQMNELRRIEESLDRKSTRLNSSHANISYAV
;
A
#
# COMPACT_ATOMS: atom_id res chain seq x y z
N ALA A 1 -34.18 -4.66 -13.29
CA ALA A 1 -34.58 -3.66 -14.30
C ALA A 1 -34.18 -4.10 -15.72
N ILE A 2 -32.87 -4.41 -15.95
CA ILE A 2 -32.38 -4.80 -17.30
C ILE A 2 -33.07 -6.05 -17.82
N SER A 3 -33.24 -7.12 -17.04
CA SER A 3 -33.93 -8.35 -17.44
C SER A 3 -35.40 -8.13 -17.73
N PHE A 4 -36.08 -7.23 -17.00
CA PHE A 4 -37.46 -6.84 -17.28
C PHE A 4 -37.53 -6.14 -18.62
N VAL A 5 -36.68 -5.16 -18.88
CA VAL A 5 -36.62 -4.42 -20.14
C VAL A 5 -36.31 -5.37 -21.31
N ALA A 6 -35.37 -6.30 -21.13
CA ALA A 6 -34.98 -7.25 -22.18
C ALA A 6 -36.15 -8.21 -22.54
N VAL A 7 -36.82 -8.80 -21.56
CA VAL A 7 -37.99 -9.68 -21.82
C VAL A 7 -39.17 -8.89 -22.38
N TRP A 8 -39.37 -7.67 -21.86
CA TRP A 8 -40.44 -6.79 -22.33
C TRP A 8 -40.21 -6.34 -23.78
N SER A 9 -38.98 -5.92 -24.13
CA SER A 9 -38.64 -5.53 -25.49
C SER A 9 -38.74 -6.68 -26.49
N ALA A 10 -38.30 -7.90 -26.10
CA ALA A 10 -38.49 -9.07 -26.94
C ALA A 10 -39.94 -9.37 -27.19
N GLY A 11 -40.81 -9.26 -26.16
CA GLY A 11 -42.25 -9.44 -26.30
C GLY A 11 -42.91 -8.35 -27.14
N ILE A 12 -42.42 -7.12 -27.15
CA ILE A 12 -42.89 -6.04 -28.03
C ILE A 12 -42.55 -6.33 -29.50
N LEU A 13 -41.37 -6.94 -29.77
CA LEU A 13 -40.97 -7.32 -31.15
C LEU A 13 -41.89 -8.39 -31.75
N GLU A 14 -42.48 -9.26 -30.90
CA GLU A 14 -43.45 -10.27 -31.33
C GLU A 14 -44.88 -9.71 -31.49
N GLN A 15 -45.15 -8.56 -30.85
CA GLN A 15 -46.49 -7.94 -30.88
C GLN A 15 -46.43 -6.64 -31.69
N ALA A 16 -47.47 -6.45 -32.55
CA ALA A 16 -47.50 -5.35 -33.50
C ALA A 16 -47.60 -3.94 -32.89
N SER A 17 -47.83 -3.82 -31.57
CA SER A 17 -47.93 -2.53 -30.88
C SER A 17 -47.59 -2.57 -29.38
N ILE A 18 -47.03 -1.51 -28.87
CA ILE A 18 -46.73 -1.32 -27.42
C ILE A 18 -48.03 -1.40 -26.56
N PRO A 19 -49.15 -0.80 -26.94
CA PRO A 19 -50.39 -0.91 -26.16
C PRO A 19 -50.93 -2.34 -26.00
N GLU A 20 -50.73 -3.21 -27.00
CA GLU A 20 -51.11 -4.63 -26.90
C GLU A 20 -50.21 -5.41 -25.99
N ALA A 21 -48.89 -5.12 -25.99
CA ALA A 21 -47.94 -5.71 -25.07
C ALA A 21 -48.29 -5.42 -23.57
N TRP A 22 -48.73 -4.21 -23.25
CA TRP A 22 -49.18 -3.84 -21.91
C TRP A 22 -50.50 -4.54 -21.49
N LYS A 23 -51.35 -4.91 -22.43
CA LYS A 23 -52.57 -5.66 -22.16
C LYS A 23 -52.34 -7.17 -22.00
N ASN A 24 -51.20 -7.67 -22.45
CA ASN A 24 -50.84 -9.07 -22.35
C ASN A 24 -50.36 -9.41 -20.96
N SER A 25 -51.27 -9.85 -20.09
CA SER A 25 -50.95 -10.24 -18.71
C SER A 25 -49.95 -11.40 -18.62
N GLY A 26 -49.92 -12.30 -19.62
CA GLY A 26 -48.93 -13.37 -19.69
C GLY A 26 -47.52 -12.86 -19.89
N LEU A 27 -47.31 -11.91 -20.78
CA LEU A 27 -46.01 -11.28 -21.03
C LEU A 27 -45.52 -10.50 -19.80
N LEU A 28 -46.43 -9.77 -19.14
CA LEU A 28 -46.12 -9.05 -17.90
C LEU A 28 -45.65 -10.00 -16.78
N LEU A 29 -46.37 -11.12 -16.59
CA LEU A 29 -46.02 -12.13 -15.58
C LEU A 29 -44.68 -12.79 -15.88
N VAL A 30 -44.36 -13.09 -17.12
CA VAL A 30 -43.07 -13.63 -17.54
C VAL A 30 -41.94 -12.63 -17.28
N ALA A 31 -42.12 -11.37 -17.69
CA ALA A 31 -41.14 -10.31 -17.45
C ALA A 31 -40.90 -10.08 -15.96
N LEU A 32 -41.96 -10.07 -15.14
CA LEU A 32 -41.87 -9.93 -13.69
C LEU A 32 -41.12 -11.12 -13.03
N LYS A 33 -41.46 -12.36 -13.49
CA LYS A 33 -40.79 -13.58 -12.99
C LYS A 33 -39.28 -13.58 -13.28
N TYR A 34 -38.85 -13.26 -14.50
CA TYR A 34 -37.43 -13.18 -14.83
C TYR A 34 -36.73 -12.04 -14.11
N SER A 35 -37.38 -10.89 -13.94
CA SER A 35 -36.82 -9.76 -13.16
C SER A 35 -36.71 -10.11 -11.71
N GLY A 36 -37.71 -10.74 -11.11
CA GLY A 36 -37.68 -11.20 -9.73
C GLY A 36 -36.58 -12.24 -9.51
N SER A 37 -36.45 -13.23 -10.40
CA SER A 37 -35.40 -14.24 -10.28
C SER A 37 -33.97 -13.61 -10.45
N ALA A 38 -33.79 -12.66 -11.36
CA ALA A 38 -32.56 -11.95 -11.52
C ALA A 38 -32.18 -11.14 -10.27
N LEU A 39 -33.14 -10.47 -9.65
CA LEU A 39 -32.91 -9.75 -8.38
C LEU A 39 -32.54 -10.70 -7.24
N ILE A 40 -33.23 -11.85 -7.14
CA ILE A 40 -32.89 -12.87 -6.12
C ILE A 40 -31.47 -13.40 -6.36
N CYS A 41 -31.12 -13.76 -7.62
CA CYS A 41 -29.76 -14.20 -7.94
C CYS A 41 -28.71 -13.13 -7.60
N CYS A 42 -28.93 -11.87 -7.96
CA CYS A 42 -28.04 -10.78 -7.61
C CYS A 42 -27.86 -10.65 -6.09
N TYR A 43 -28.95 -10.75 -5.33
CA TYR A 43 -28.92 -10.68 -3.88
C TYR A 43 -28.16 -11.87 -3.26
N LEU A 44 -28.40 -13.09 -3.76
CA LEU A 44 -27.69 -14.29 -3.30
C LEU A 44 -26.20 -14.21 -3.60
N VAL A 45 -25.81 -13.79 -4.81
CA VAL A 45 -24.40 -13.61 -5.17
C VAL A 45 -23.75 -12.55 -4.29
N ALA A 46 -24.34 -11.36 -4.19
CA ALA A 46 -23.79 -10.29 -3.35
C ALA A 46 -23.71 -10.68 -1.88
N GLY A 47 -24.72 -11.38 -1.35
CA GLY A 47 -24.74 -11.84 0.05
C GLY A 47 -23.79 -13.01 0.32
N SER A 48 -23.41 -13.80 -0.68
CA SER A 48 -22.43 -14.89 -0.52
C SER A 48 -20.97 -14.43 -0.63
N LEU A 49 -20.73 -13.23 -1.19
CA LEU A 49 -19.37 -12.73 -1.45
C LEU A 49 -18.48 -12.75 -0.21
N PRO A 50 -18.89 -12.22 0.97
CA PRO A 50 -18.04 -12.21 2.16
C PRO A 50 -17.65 -13.63 2.63
N PHE A 51 -18.56 -14.60 2.48
CA PHE A 51 -18.28 -15.98 2.83
C PHE A 51 -17.27 -16.64 1.86
N ILE A 52 -17.36 -16.29 0.58
CA ILE A 52 -16.41 -16.76 -0.44
C ILE A 52 -15.04 -16.13 -0.18
N GLU A 53 -14.97 -14.82 0.07
CA GLU A 53 -13.73 -14.13 0.41
C GLU A 53 -13.02 -14.81 1.60
N GLN A 54 -13.76 -15.06 2.68
CA GLN A 54 -13.21 -15.71 3.87
C GLN A 54 -12.78 -17.16 3.61
N ALA A 55 -13.56 -17.92 2.83
CA ALA A 55 -13.27 -19.33 2.55
C ALA A 55 -12.05 -19.54 1.65
N PHE A 56 -11.77 -18.60 0.76
CA PHE A 56 -10.69 -18.67 -0.22
C PHE A 56 -9.51 -17.74 0.09
N GLY A 57 -9.57 -16.94 1.17
CA GLY A 57 -8.53 -15.96 1.52
C GLY A 57 -8.31 -14.89 0.46
N ILE A 58 -9.33 -14.57 -0.33
CA ILE A 58 -9.29 -13.56 -1.39
C ILE A 58 -9.99 -12.28 -0.93
N VAL A 59 -9.62 -11.17 -1.55
CA VAL A 59 -10.21 -9.85 -1.28
C VAL A 59 -10.75 -9.28 -2.57
N THR A 60 -12.02 -8.80 -2.56
CA THR A 60 -12.60 -8.11 -3.71
C THR A 60 -12.30 -6.61 -3.68
N ASP A 61 -12.45 -5.95 -4.83
CA ASP A 61 -12.30 -4.49 -4.91
C ASP A 61 -13.31 -3.75 -4.01
N ILE A 62 -14.47 -4.34 -3.75
CA ILE A 62 -15.48 -3.75 -2.84
C ILE A 62 -14.95 -3.75 -1.41
N SER A 63 -14.44 -4.89 -0.93
CA SER A 63 -13.85 -4.99 0.41
C SER A 63 -12.59 -4.12 0.54
N LEU A 64 -11.77 -4.02 -0.51
CA LEU A 64 -10.63 -3.09 -0.53
C LEU A 64 -11.09 -1.63 -0.41
N LEU A 65 -12.15 -1.22 -1.13
CA LEU A 65 -12.69 0.14 -1.05
C LEU A 65 -13.25 0.48 0.34
N GLU A 66 -13.84 -0.47 1.05
CA GLU A 66 -14.29 -0.28 2.43
C GLU A 66 -13.11 0.01 3.37
N LEU A 67 -11.94 -0.61 3.13
CA LEU A 67 -10.72 -0.39 3.89
C LEU A 67 -10.03 0.95 3.55
N THR A 68 -10.33 1.59 2.43
CA THR A 68 -9.77 2.91 2.07
C THR A 68 -10.37 4.07 2.86
N GLY A 69 -11.45 3.81 3.56
CA GLY A 69 -12.17 4.85 4.31
C GLY A 69 -11.35 5.42 5.45
N VAL A 70 -11.27 6.75 5.55
CA VAL A 70 -10.71 7.47 6.72
C VAL A 70 -11.43 7.05 8.01
N SER A 71 -12.57 6.38 7.91
CA SER A 71 -13.35 5.84 9.02
C SER A 71 -12.82 4.52 9.59
N HIS A 72 -11.84 3.87 8.95
CA HIS A 72 -11.31 2.60 9.47
C HIS A 72 -10.64 2.83 10.85
N PRO A 73 -11.05 2.10 11.90
CA PRO A 73 -10.62 2.38 13.29
C PRO A 73 -9.10 2.38 13.45
N LEU A 74 -8.42 1.43 12.82
CA LEU A 74 -6.96 1.28 12.89
C LEU A 74 -6.24 2.47 12.25
N LEU A 75 -6.74 3.00 11.12
CA LEU A 75 -6.17 4.18 10.47
C LEU A 75 -6.43 5.46 11.28
N GLN A 76 -7.58 5.56 11.95
CA GLN A 76 -7.84 6.66 12.88
C GLN A 76 -6.90 6.61 14.09
N GLU A 77 -6.62 5.42 14.59
CA GLU A 77 -5.67 5.26 15.68
C GLU A 77 -4.24 5.57 15.25
N LEU A 78 -3.84 5.13 14.05
CA LEU A 78 -2.56 5.52 13.44
C LEU A 78 -2.44 7.04 13.32
N ALA A 79 -3.46 7.72 12.79
CA ALA A 79 -3.48 9.18 12.66
C ALA A 79 -3.37 9.91 14.02
N ARG A 80 -3.93 9.32 15.09
CA ARG A 80 -3.89 9.88 16.42
C ARG A 80 -2.56 9.65 17.15
N ARG A 81 -1.99 8.44 17.05
CA ARG A 81 -0.76 8.04 17.76
C ARG A 81 0.52 8.40 17.00
N ALA A 82 0.50 8.25 15.69
CA ALA A 82 1.65 8.44 14.80
C ALA A 82 1.25 9.25 13.55
N PRO A 83 0.91 10.54 13.70
CA PRO A 83 0.40 11.37 12.60
C PRO A 83 1.40 11.52 11.45
N GLY A 84 2.70 11.51 11.74
CA GLY A 84 3.76 11.52 10.73
C GLY A 84 3.73 10.26 9.87
N THR A 85 3.63 9.08 10.49
CA THR A 85 3.50 7.79 9.80
C THR A 85 2.20 7.72 8.99
N TYR A 86 1.08 8.21 9.53
CA TYR A 86 -0.18 8.29 8.78
C TYR A 86 -0.02 9.11 7.50
N ASN A 87 0.53 10.32 7.60
CA ASN A 87 0.74 11.17 6.43
C ASN A 87 1.71 10.54 5.42
N HIS A 88 2.78 9.92 5.90
CA HIS A 88 3.70 9.13 5.09
C HIS A 88 2.96 8.04 4.32
N SER A 89 2.20 7.19 5.00
CA SER A 89 1.45 6.09 4.38
C SER A 89 0.46 6.59 3.31
N MET A 90 -0.19 7.75 3.51
CA MET A 90 -1.08 8.34 2.50
C MET A 90 -0.31 8.77 1.23
N MET A 91 0.89 9.34 1.39
CA MET A 91 1.72 9.74 0.25
C MET A 91 2.31 8.53 -0.48
N VAL A 92 2.83 7.56 0.25
CA VAL A 92 3.32 6.28 -0.30
C VAL A 92 2.19 5.58 -1.08
N ALA A 93 0.99 5.52 -0.53
CA ALA A 93 -0.16 4.90 -1.18
C ALA A 93 -0.48 5.50 -2.56
N ALA A 94 -0.48 6.85 -2.65
CA ALA A 94 -0.72 7.52 -3.93
C ALA A 94 0.39 7.30 -4.96
N MET A 95 1.63 7.14 -4.50
CA MET A 95 2.78 6.84 -5.35
C MET A 95 2.77 5.39 -5.81
N ALA A 96 2.57 4.46 -4.88
CA ALA A 96 2.58 3.03 -5.12
C ALA A 96 1.42 2.58 -6.04
N GLU A 97 0.19 3.11 -5.84
CA GLU A 97 -0.95 2.88 -6.73
C GLU A 97 -0.59 3.20 -8.19
N ALA A 98 -0.11 4.41 -8.45
CA ALA A 98 0.23 4.83 -9.81
C ALA A 98 1.39 4.02 -10.43
N ALA A 99 2.35 3.60 -9.59
CA ALA A 99 3.45 2.77 -10.05
C ALA A 99 2.97 1.34 -10.37
N ALA A 100 2.12 0.73 -9.53
CA ALA A 100 1.53 -0.57 -9.77
C ALA A 100 0.66 -0.59 -11.05
N GLU A 101 -0.20 0.41 -11.24
CA GLU A 101 -1.00 0.58 -12.45
C GLU A 101 -0.14 0.69 -13.70
N SER A 102 1.02 1.37 -13.63
CA SER A 102 1.92 1.56 -14.76
C SER A 102 2.47 0.25 -15.34
N ILE A 103 2.53 -0.80 -14.52
CA ILE A 103 2.99 -2.14 -14.90
C ILE A 103 1.85 -3.17 -15.06
N GLY A 104 0.59 -2.73 -14.90
CA GLY A 104 -0.58 -3.61 -14.96
C GLY A 104 -0.72 -4.53 -13.72
N ALA A 105 -0.16 -4.15 -12.59
CA ALA A 105 -0.39 -4.76 -11.28
C ALA A 105 -1.64 -4.16 -10.61
N ASN A 106 -2.10 -4.75 -9.51
CA ASN A 106 -3.29 -4.29 -8.82
C ASN A 106 -3.02 -2.99 -8.02
N GLY A 107 -3.32 -1.83 -8.63
CA GLY A 107 -3.12 -0.52 -8.01
C GLY A 107 -3.94 -0.32 -6.75
N LEU A 108 -5.22 -0.74 -6.73
CA LEU A 108 -6.08 -0.60 -5.55
C LEU A 108 -5.56 -1.42 -4.37
N LEU A 109 -5.18 -2.68 -4.59
CA LEU A 109 -4.58 -3.52 -3.55
C LEU A 109 -3.28 -2.90 -3.02
N THR A 110 -2.41 -2.42 -3.92
CA THR A 110 -1.15 -1.76 -3.54
C THR A 110 -1.39 -0.50 -2.71
N ARG A 111 -2.38 0.31 -3.08
CA ARG A 111 -2.79 1.50 -2.33
C ARG A 111 -3.27 1.16 -0.92
N VAL A 112 -4.17 0.18 -0.81
CA VAL A 112 -4.70 -0.24 0.49
C VAL A 112 -3.59 -0.86 1.35
N GLY A 113 -2.75 -1.73 0.76
CA GLY A 113 -1.56 -2.26 1.45
C GLY A 113 -0.65 -1.17 2.00
N ALA A 114 -0.43 -0.10 1.21
CA ALA A 114 0.37 1.03 1.62
C ALA A 114 -0.24 1.84 2.80
N TYR A 115 -1.57 1.87 2.97
CA TYR A 115 -2.17 2.51 4.14
C TYR A 115 -1.82 1.81 5.45
N PHE A 116 -1.63 0.48 5.40
CA PHE A 116 -1.42 -0.35 6.58
C PHE A 116 0.01 -0.84 6.76
N HIS A 117 0.93 -0.63 5.80
CA HIS A 117 2.26 -1.23 5.83
C HIS A 117 3.06 -0.89 7.12
N ASP A 118 2.87 0.30 7.64
CA ASP A 118 3.61 0.89 8.75
C ASP A 118 2.81 1.01 10.06
N ILE A 119 1.67 0.32 10.19
CA ILE A 119 0.81 0.44 11.39
C ILE A 119 1.53 0.08 12.69
N GLY A 120 2.52 -0.79 12.64
CA GLY A 120 3.30 -1.18 13.82
C GLY A 120 4.10 -0.03 14.45
N LYS A 121 4.42 1.02 13.69
CA LYS A 121 5.12 2.20 14.20
C LYS A 121 4.32 2.95 15.28
N MET A 122 2.98 2.77 15.31
CA MET A 122 2.16 3.38 16.39
C MET A 122 2.39 2.80 17.78
N MET A 123 3.10 1.67 17.89
CA MET A 123 3.45 1.09 19.19
C MET A 123 4.57 1.87 19.89
N LYS A 124 5.48 2.49 19.11
CA LYS A 124 6.62 3.26 19.61
C LYS A 124 6.89 4.46 18.69
N PRO A 125 5.93 5.37 18.50
CA PRO A 125 6.00 6.41 17.47
C PRO A 125 7.19 7.36 17.66
N GLU A 126 7.63 7.59 18.89
CA GLU A 126 8.74 8.48 19.24
C GLU A 126 10.11 8.01 18.69
N TYR A 127 10.24 6.75 18.28
CA TYR A 127 11.46 6.22 17.68
C TYR A 127 11.52 6.41 16.16
N PHE A 128 10.44 6.88 15.52
CA PHE A 128 10.38 7.08 14.07
C PHE A 128 10.42 8.56 13.74
N ILE A 129 11.41 8.94 12.92
CA ILE A 129 11.79 10.34 12.68
C ILE A 129 10.62 11.20 12.17
N GLU A 130 9.71 10.62 11.41
CA GLU A 130 8.52 11.28 10.88
C GLU A 130 7.51 11.71 11.97
N ASN A 131 7.62 11.12 13.18
CA ASN A 131 6.77 11.46 14.33
C ASN A 131 7.50 12.31 15.37
N ILE A 132 8.80 12.55 15.23
CA ILE A 132 9.57 13.37 16.18
C ILE A 132 9.22 14.83 15.96
N THR A 133 8.76 15.50 17.01
CA THR A 133 8.44 16.92 16.98
C THR A 133 9.71 17.77 17.09
N GLU A 134 9.77 18.91 16.41
CA GLU A 134 10.88 19.86 16.55
C GLU A 134 11.13 20.22 18.02
N GLY A 135 12.41 20.16 18.43
CA GLY A 135 12.81 20.43 19.81
C GLY A 135 12.78 19.21 20.74
N THR A 136 12.29 18.05 20.29
CA THR A 136 12.36 16.80 21.05
C THR A 136 13.69 16.08 20.77
N GLU A 137 14.34 15.59 21.82
CA GLU A 137 15.57 14.83 21.64
C GLU A 137 15.27 13.46 21.01
N ASN A 138 16.07 13.08 20.00
CA ASN A 138 15.92 11.79 19.33
C ASN A 138 16.32 10.65 20.29
N PRO A 139 15.41 9.73 20.66
CA PRO A 139 15.67 8.66 21.63
C PRO A 139 16.84 7.74 21.23
N HIS A 140 17.10 7.61 19.93
CA HIS A 140 18.18 6.78 19.40
C HIS A 140 19.59 7.26 19.81
N LYS A 141 19.75 8.54 20.19
CA LYS A 141 21.04 9.08 20.64
C LYS A 141 21.56 8.42 21.91
N SER A 142 20.65 7.95 22.76
CA SER A 142 20.99 7.29 24.03
C SER A 142 21.16 5.78 23.90
N LEU A 143 20.90 5.20 22.72
CA LEU A 143 20.91 3.75 22.50
C LEU A 143 22.16 3.30 21.74
N ALA A 144 22.54 2.04 21.97
CA ALA A 144 23.51 1.38 21.10
C ALA A 144 22.88 1.15 19.70
N PRO A 145 23.66 1.22 18.59
CA PRO A 145 23.14 1.05 17.24
C PRO A 145 22.31 -0.23 17.05
N ASN A 146 22.74 -1.36 17.61
CA ASN A 146 22.00 -2.63 17.54
C ASN A 146 20.63 -2.55 18.21
N MET A 147 20.53 -1.85 19.36
CA MET A 147 19.25 -1.67 20.05
C MET A 147 18.30 -0.80 19.23
N SER A 148 18.83 0.27 18.63
CA SER A 148 18.08 1.12 17.71
C SER A 148 17.57 0.31 16.50
N THR A 149 18.41 -0.54 15.92
CA THR A 149 18.03 -1.43 14.81
C THR A 149 16.90 -2.38 15.20
N LEU A 150 16.99 -3.02 16.38
CA LEU A 150 15.93 -3.92 16.84
C LEU A 150 14.58 -3.21 17.02
N ILE A 151 14.59 -1.96 17.52
CA ILE A 151 13.36 -1.16 17.65
C ILE A 151 12.78 -0.85 16.28
N ILE A 152 13.63 -0.44 15.33
CA ILE A 152 13.19 -0.13 13.95
C ILE A 152 12.63 -1.36 13.27
N ILE A 153 13.35 -2.48 13.28
CA ILE A 153 12.89 -3.74 12.65
C ILE A 153 11.60 -4.26 13.32
N GLY A 154 11.45 -4.04 14.62
CA GLY A 154 10.33 -4.53 15.41
C GLY A 154 8.96 -4.07 14.93
N HIS A 155 8.86 -2.90 14.24
CA HIS A 155 7.56 -2.41 13.76
C HIS A 155 6.87 -3.36 12.77
N VAL A 156 7.64 -4.16 12.01
CA VAL A 156 7.08 -5.15 11.07
C VAL A 156 6.29 -6.21 11.83
N LYS A 157 6.90 -6.75 12.91
CA LYS A 157 6.22 -7.73 13.77
C LYS A 157 5.03 -7.12 14.50
N ASP A 158 5.23 -5.95 15.11
CA ASP A 158 4.16 -5.22 15.81
C ASP A 158 3.00 -4.90 14.83
N GLY A 159 3.31 -4.61 13.56
CA GLY A 159 2.33 -4.37 12.51
C GLY A 159 1.52 -5.61 12.13
N LEU A 160 2.16 -6.77 12.01
CA LEU A 160 1.46 -8.03 11.74
C LEU A 160 0.56 -8.43 12.91
N GLU A 161 1.01 -8.30 14.15
CA GLU A 161 0.19 -8.55 15.34
C GLU A 161 -1.06 -7.64 15.35
N LEU A 162 -0.91 -6.35 15.05
CA LEU A 162 -2.03 -5.42 14.92
C LEU A 162 -2.97 -5.77 13.76
N ALA A 163 -2.45 -6.26 12.63
CA ALA A 163 -3.26 -6.69 11.50
C ALA A 163 -4.15 -7.89 11.87
N GLU A 164 -3.58 -8.88 12.56
CA GLU A 164 -4.30 -10.05 13.06
C GLU A 164 -5.37 -9.67 14.11
N GLU A 165 -5.01 -8.86 15.10
CA GLU A 165 -5.91 -8.40 16.14
C GLU A 165 -7.12 -7.61 15.59
N ASN A 166 -6.93 -6.89 14.50
CA ASN A 166 -7.97 -6.09 13.84
C ASN A 166 -8.64 -6.80 12.66
N ASN A 167 -8.35 -8.09 12.44
CA ASN A 167 -8.90 -8.92 11.36
C ASN A 167 -8.71 -8.27 9.98
N LEU A 168 -7.54 -7.67 9.72
CA LEU A 168 -7.21 -7.22 8.36
C LEU A 168 -7.10 -8.43 7.43
N PRO A 169 -7.60 -8.31 6.19
CA PRO A 169 -7.49 -9.39 5.20
C PRO A 169 -6.06 -9.89 5.02
N GLU A 170 -5.89 -11.20 4.92
CA GLU A 170 -4.58 -11.84 4.72
C GLU A 170 -3.82 -11.29 3.50
N ALA A 171 -4.55 -10.87 2.46
CA ALA A 171 -3.96 -10.23 1.27
C ALA A 171 -3.18 -8.94 1.56
N LEU A 172 -3.38 -8.30 2.72
CA LEU A 172 -2.65 -7.10 3.14
C LEU A 172 -1.40 -7.43 3.97
N HIS A 173 -1.31 -8.62 4.57
CA HIS A 173 -0.17 -9.01 5.41
C HIS A 173 1.19 -8.95 4.67
N PRO A 174 1.31 -9.36 3.38
CA PRO A 174 2.55 -9.21 2.62
C PRO A 174 3.07 -7.77 2.56
N PHE A 175 2.18 -6.78 2.48
CA PHE A 175 2.60 -5.36 2.46
C PHE A 175 3.24 -4.92 3.79
N ILE A 176 2.81 -5.50 4.91
CA ILE A 176 3.40 -5.23 6.23
C ILE A 176 4.70 -6.03 6.40
N ALA A 177 4.71 -7.31 6.01
CA ALA A 177 5.85 -8.19 6.23
C ALA A 177 7.03 -7.92 5.30
N GLU A 178 6.77 -7.52 4.04
CA GLU A 178 7.71 -7.59 2.93
C GLU A 178 8.24 -6.22 2.48
N HIS A 179 7.63 -5.09 2.92
CA HIS A 179 7.97 -3.76 2.39
C HIS A 179 9.42 -3.33 2.65
N HIS A 180 10.08 -3.93 3.62
CA HIS A 180 11.52 -3.76 3.84
C HIS A 180 12.36 -4.94 3.35
N GLY A 181 11.75 -6.09 3.05
CA GLY A 181 12.46 -7.30 2.62
C GLY A 181 13.58 -7.70 3.57
N THR A 182 14.77 -7.89 3.03
CA THR A 182 16.00 -8.17 3.79
C THR A 182 16.99 -7.01 3.74
N THR A 183 16.50 -5.78 3.57
CA THR A 183 17.34 -4.60 3.40
C THR A 183 18.10 -4.21 4.68
N LEU A 184 19.20 -3.51 4.49
CA LEU A 184 20.07 -3.03 5.57
C LEU A 184 19.53 -1.74 6.19
N VAL A 185 19.49 -1.64 7.51
CA VAL A 185 19.23 -0.41 8.27
C VAL A 185 20.53 0.42 8.31
N GLU A 186 20.83 1.07 7.17
CA GLU A 186 22.14 1.64 6.88
C GLU A 186 22.67 2.63 7.91
N TYR A 187 21.80 3.50 8.40
CA TYR A 187 22.24 4.53 9.34
C TYR A 187 22.91 3.93 10.57
N PHE A 188 22.25 2.96 11.19
CA PHE A 188 22.77 2.32 12.40
C PHE A 188 23.93 1.37 12.12
N TYR A 189 23.93 0.70 10.98
CA TYR A 189 25.09 -0.09 10.55
C TYR A 189 26.34 0.77 10.39
N ARG A 190 26.24 1.89 9.66
CA ARG A 190 27.36 2.83 9.48
C ARG A 190 27.83 3.43 10.79
N GLU A 191 26.91 3.71 11.72
CA GLU A 191 27.28 4.20 13.05
C GLU A 191 27.98 3.12 13.88
N ALA A 192 27.53 1.86 13.81
CA ALA A 192 28.19 0.73 14.46
C ALA A 192 29.59 0.48 13.90
N ALA A 193 29.72 0.49 12.57
CA ALA A 193 31.01 0.33 11.90
C ALA A 193 32.00 1.43 12.31
N ARG A 194 31.55 2.69 12.32
CA ARG A 194 32.39 3.81 12.78
C ARG A 194 32.82 3.69 14.23
N LYS A 195 31.94 3.20 15.13
CA LYS A 195 32.26 2.95 16.53
C LYS A 195 33.26 1.79 16.69
N ALA A 196 33.10 0.71 15.92
CA ALA A 196 33.97 -0.43 15.92
C ALA A 196 35.43 -0.02 15.49
N ASP A 197 35.52 0.79 14.44
CA ASP A 197 36.80 1.33 13.93
C ASP A 197 37.49 2.20 14.99
N SER A 198 36.74 3.10 15.66
CA SER A 198 37.31 3.98 16.71
C SER A 198 37.80 3.21 17.94
N ASP A 199 37.14 2.12 18.28
CA ASP A 199 37.43 1.32 19.48
C ASP A 199 38.40 0.15 19.20
N HIS A 200 38.94 0.02 17.98
CA HIS A 200 39.77 -1.10 17.52
C HIS A 200 39.13 -2.48 17.80
N ARG A 201 37.79 -2.56 17.67
CA ARG A 201 37.02 -3.79 17.82
C ARG A 201 36.84 -4.50 16.47
N SER A 202 36.38 -5.76 16.50
CA SER A 202 36.01 -6.47 15.29
C SER A 202 34.93 -5.71 14.50
N GLU A 203 34.99 -5.81 13.17
CA GLU A 203 33.99 -5.22 12.26
C GLU A 203 32.54 -5.48 12.73
N ALA A 204 31.69 -4.49 12.52
CA ALA A 204 30.24 -4.67 12.77
C ALA A 204 29.68 -5.70 11.80
N ASP A 205 29.04 -6.75 12.32
CA ASP A 205 28.40 -7.76 11.50
C ASP A 205 27.11 -7.19 10.87
N GLU A 206 27.10 -7.05 9.55
CA GLU A 206 26.01 -6.51 8.76
C GLU A 206 24.69 -7.28 8.97
N SER A 207 24.76 -8.60 9.23
CA SER A 207 23.59 -9.44 9.44
C SER A 207 22.72 -9.00 10.61
N ASN A 208 23.31 -8.36 11.62
CA ASN A 208 22.59 -7.82 12.79
C ASN A 208 21.83 -6.52 12.51
N PHE A 209 22.01 -5.95 11.33
CA PHE A 209 21.40 -4.69 10.92
C PHE A 209 20.46 -4.85 9.71
N ARG A 210 20.21 -6.08 9.26
CA ARG A 210 19.27 -6.38 8.18
C ARG A 210 17.90 -6.74 8.71
N TYR A 211 16.86 -6.36 7.96
CA TYR A 211 15.52 -6.89 8.17
C TYR A 211 15.51 -8.41 7.94
N PRO A 212 14.73 -9.17 8.71
CA PRO A 212 14.71 -10.63 8.60
C PRO A 212 14.01 -11.14 7.33
N GLY A 213 13.28 -10.30 6.62
CA GLY A 213 12.47 -10.69 5.48
C GLY A 213 11.04 -11.09 5.87
N PRO A 214 10.30 -11.70 4.95
CA PRO A 214 10.73 -12.13 3.61
C PRO A 214 10.96 -10.96 2.63
N ARG A 215 11.64 -11.27 1.51
CA ARG A 215 11.70 -10.37 0.34
C ARG A 215 10.31 -10.27 -0.29
N PRO A 216 10.02 -9.20 -1.06
CA PRO A 216 8.75 -9.10 -1.79
C PRO A 216 8.47 -10.33 -2.66
N GLN A 217 7.30 -10.94 -2.46
CA GLN A 217 6.86 -12.12 -3.21
C GLN A 217 5.93 -11.74 -4.38
N THR A 218 5.40 -10.52 -4.36
CA THR A 218 4.49 -10.00 -5.39
C THR A 218 5.04 -8.72 -6.01
N ARG A 219 4.59 -8.40 -7.22
CA ARG A 219 4.94 -7.13 -7.88
C ARG A 219 4.42 -5.93 -7.09
N GLU A 220 3.25 -6.07 -6.50
CA GLU A 220 2.61 -5.07 -5.65
C GLU A 220 3.45 -4.75 -4.40
N ALA A 221 3.94 -5.76 -3.69
CA ALA A 221 4.82 -5.59 -2.53
C ALA A 221 6.18 -4.97 -2.93
N ALA A 222 6.75 -5.38 -4.07
CA ALA A 222 7.98 -4.80 -4.59
C ALA A 222 7.82 -3.32 -4.97
N VAL A 223 6.68 -2.95 -5.57
CA VAL A 223 6.34 -1.55 -5.87
C VAL A 223 6.23 -0.74 -4.58
N LEU A 224 5.57 -1.27 -3.55
CA LEU A 224 5.46 -0.61 -2.25
C LEU A 224 6.85 -0.38 -1.63
N MET A 225 7.73 -1.39 -1.62
CA MET A 225 9.11 -1.25 -1.10
C MET A 225 9.85 -0.07 -1.75
N VAL A 226 9.72 0.10 -3.06
CA VAL A 226 10.38 1.21 -3.76
C VAL A 226 9.72 2.54 -3.45
N ALA A 227 8.38 2.59 -3.46
CA ALA A 227 7.63 3.82 -3.21
C ALA A 227 7.87 4.35 -1.79
N ASP A 228 7.90 3.47 -0.78
CA ASP A 228 8.23 3.80 0.59
C ASP A 228 9.65 4.41 0.70
N ALA A 229 10.65 3.72 0.15
CA ALA A 229 12.02 4.21 0.16
C ALA A 229 12.19 5.56 -0.56
N VAL A 230 11.49 5.77 -1.68
CA VAL A 230 11.52 7.03 -2.44
C VAL A 230 10.86 8.15 -1.66
N GLU A 231 9.71 7.93 -1.04
CA GLU A 231 9.00 8.93 -0.25
C GLU A 231 9.85 9.35 0.94
N SER A 232 10.35 8.39 1.71
CA SER A 232 11.19 8.63 2.89
C SER A 232 12.48 9.39 2.54
N ALA A 233 13.17 8.98 1.46
CA ALA A 233 14.40 9.63 1.04
C ALA A 233 14.16 11.03 0.42
N SER A 234 13.05 11.23 -0.29
CA SER A 234 12.73 12.51 -0.91
C SER A 234 12.54 13.65 0.09
N ARG A 235 12.07 13.34 1.30
CA ARG A 235 11.94 14.32 2.41
C ARG A 235 13.28 14.87 2.91
N THR A 236 14.36 14.11 2.75
CA THR A 236 15.69 14.52 3.20
C THR A 236 16.43 15.39 2.19
N LEU A 237 15.88 15.56 0.98
CA LEU A 237 16.50 16.38 -0.06
C LEU A 237 16.37 17.87 0.26
N ASN A 238 17.49 18.53 0.45
CA ASN A 238 17.55 20.00 0.42
C ASN A 238 17.35 20.44 -1.03
N GLU A 239 16.29 21.20 -1.32
CA GLU A 239 15.90 21.65 -2.67
C GLU A 239 15.64 20.48 -3.64
N PRO A 240 14.44 19.84 -3.58
CA PRO A 240 14.07 18.69 -4.41
C PRO A 240 13.76 19.15 -5.85
N THR A 241 14.81 19.27 -6.69
CA THR A 241 14.64 19.49 -8.14
C THR A 241 14.25 18.18 -8.82
N SER A 242 13.52 18.25 -9.96
CA SER A 242 13.15 17.05 -10.72
C SER A 242 14.34 16.14 -11.05
N ARG A 243 15.50 16.72 -11.39
CA ARG A 243 16.70 15.94 -11.68
C ARG A 243 17.22 15.19 -10.44
N ARG A 244 17.19 15.82 -9.26
CA ARG A 244 17.61 15.17 -8.00
C ARG A 244 16.65 14.06 -7.60
N ILE A 245 15.35 14.26 -7.78
CA ILE A 245 14.33 13.23 -7.54
C ILE A 245 14.53 12.06 -8.49
N GLN A 246 14.73 12.31 -9.78
CA GLN A 246 14.99 11.27 -10.77
C GLN A 246 16.23 10.44 -10.43
N SER A 247 17.35 11.09 -10.07
CA SER A 247 18.56 10.39 -9.63
C SER A 247 18.30 9.55 -8.38
N LEU A 248 17.58 10.10 -7.40
CA LEU A 248 17.22 9.40 -6.16
C LEU A 248 16.41 8.13 -6.43
N VAL A 249 15.37 8.22 -7.27
CA VAL A 249 14.53 7.07 -7.62
C VAL A 249 15.36 6.01 -8.33
N HIS A 250 16.21 6.41 -9.29
CA HIS A 250 17.11 5.51 -9.99
C HIS A 250 18.05 4.79 -9.03
N ASP A 251 18.72 5.53 -8.15
CA ASP A 251 19.70 4.97 -7.20
C ASP A 251 19.04 3.99 -6.22
N ILE A 252 17.81 4.28 -5.76
CA ILE A 252 17.05 3.39 -4.89
C ILE A 252 16.70 2.09 -5.61
N ILE A 253 16.15 2.16 -6.82
CA ILE A 253 15.79 0.97 -7.61
C ILE A 253 17.04 0.12 -7.90
N LEU A 254 18.11 0.75 -8.36
CA LEU A 254 19.37 0.05 -8.66
C LEU A 254 19.93 -0.64 -7.41
N LYS A 255 19.89 0.03 -6.27
CA LYS A 255 20.34 -0.53 -5.01
C LYS A 255 19.52 -1.75 -4.59
N ARG A 256 18.18 -1.68 -4.66
CA ARG A 256 17.30 -2.82 -4.34
C ARG A 256 17.52 -3.99 -5.30
N LEU A 257 17.74 -3.70 -6.58
CA LEU A 257 18.04 -4.71 -7.59
C LEU A 257 19.38 -5.42 -7.29
N LEU A 258 20.43 -4.66 -7.01
CA LEU A 258 21.76 -5.21 -6.69
C LEU A 258 21.80 -5.97 -5.37
N ASP A 259 20.94 -5.61 -4.41
CA ASP A 259 20.75 -6.30 -3.13
C ASP A 259 19.83 -7.54 -3.25
N GLY A 260 19.36 -7.88 -4.48
CA GLY A 260 18.54 -9.06 -4.77
C GLY A 260 17.13 -8.99 -4.18
N GLN A 261 16.63 -7.80 -3.85
CA GLN A 261 15.31 -7.67 -3.21
C GLN A 261 14.14 -8.02 -4.14
N PHE A 262 14.36 -8.07 -5.44
CA PHE A 262 13.33 -8.38 -6.45
C PHE A 262 13.40 -9.82 -6.98
N ASP A 263 14.26 -10.67 -6.43
CA ASP A 263 14.51 -12.02 -6.96
C ASP A 263 13.27 -12.93 -6.88
N ASP A 264 12.40 -12.70 -5.90
CA ASP A 264 11.25 -13.57 -5.59
C ASP A 264 9.89 -13.05 -6.12
N CYS A 265 9.83 -11.85 -6.73
CA CYS A 265 8.57 -11.18 -7.09
C CYS A 265 8.21 -11.20 -8.58
N ASN A 266 8.97 -11.88 -9.43
CA ASN A 266 8.76 -11.96 -10.89
C ASN A 266 8.70 -10.59 -11.62
N LEU A 267 9.35 -9.56 -11.07
CA LEU A 267 9.36 -8.22 -11.66
C LEU A 267 10.35 -8.17 -12.86
N GLN A 268 9.90 -7.66 -13.99
CA GLN A 268 10.71 -7.57 -15.20
C GLN A 268 11.49 -6.25 -15.26
N MET A 269 12.64 -6.25 -15.97
CA MET A 269 13.46 -5.04 -16.12
C MET A 269 12.72 -3.87 -16.81
N ASN A 270 11.82 -4.16 -17.75
CA ASN A 270 10.98 -3.16 -18.39
C ASN A 270 9.92 -2.59 -17.45
N GLU A 271 9.45 -3.37 -16.47
CA GLU A 271 8.52 -2.94 -15.43
C GLU A 271 9.24 -2.03 -14.43
N LEU A 272 10.46 -2.36 -14.02
CA LEU A 272 11.28 -1.48 -13.16
C LEU A 272 11.43 -0.08 -13.74
N ARG A 273 11.69 0.02 -15.06
CA ARG A 273 11.74 1.33 -15.72
C ARG A 273 10.41 2.09 -15.68
N ARG A 274 9.27 1.40 -15.86
CA ARG A 274 7.95 2.02 -15.77
C ARG A 274 7.64 2.50 -14.35
N ILE A 275 8.04 1.71 -13.34
CA ILE A 275 7.93 2.10 -11.93
C ILE A 275 8.75 3.36 -11.68
N GLU A 276 10.01 3.40 -12.14
CA GLU A 276 10.91 4.55 -12.03
C GLU A 276 10.27 5.82 -12.62
N GLU A 277 9.81 5.75 -13.88
CA GLU A 277 9.14 6.86 -14.56
C GLU A 277 7.85 7.32 -13.86
N SER A 278 7.11 6.41 -13.25
CA SER A 278 5.88 6.72 -12.51
C SER A 278 6.18 7.41 -11.20
N LEU A 279 7.13 6.89 -10.43
CA LEU A 279 7.54 7.43 -9.12
C LEU A 279 8.20 8.81 -9.26
N ASP A 280 9.06 9.00 -10.27
CA ASP A 280 9.65 10.31 -10.58
C ASP A 280 8.56 11.38 -10.81
N ARG A 281 7.60 11.11 -11.68
CA ARG A 281 6.49 12.03 -11.97
C ARG A 281 5.64 12.35 -10.73
N LYS A 282 5.34 11.35 -9.90
CA LYS A 282 4.50 11.52 -8.71
C LYS A 282 5.25 12.26 -7.60
N SER A 283 6.49 11.87 -7.30
CA SER A 283 7.31 12.50 -6.27
C SER A 283 7.58 13.98 -6.62
N THR A 284 7.89 14.29 -7.88
CA THR A 284 8.07 15.67 -8.34
C THR A 284 6.82 16.53 -8.14
N ARG A 285 5.61 15.98 -8.41
CA ARG A 285 4.34 16.71 -8.21
C ARG A 285 4.03 16.93 -6.73
N LEU A 286 4.23 15.94 -5.88
CA LEU A 286 3.98 16.02 -4.44
C LEU A 286 4.90 17.06 -3.80
N ASN A 287 6.18 17.05 -4.10
CA ASN A 287 7.13 18.03 -3.59
C ASN A 287 6.85 19.45 -4.09
N SER A 288 6.39 19.62 -5.33
CA SER A 288 5.99 20.94 -5.87
C SER A 288 4.76 21.50 -5.16
N SER A 289 3.81 20.67 -4.74
CA SER A 289 2.64 21.12 -3.99
C SER A 289 3.00 21.55 -2.56
N HIS A 290 3.93 20.87 -1.91
CA HIS A 290 4.43 21.27 -0.58
C HIS A 290 5.20 22.59 -0.62
N ALA A 291 6.04 22.82 -1.64
CA ALA A 291 6.75 24.09 -1.81
C ALA A 291 5.78 25.27 -1.98
N ASN A 292 4.68 25.09 -2.72
CA ASN A 292 3.69 26.15 -2.93
C ASN A 292 2.87 26.48 -1.67
N ILE A 293 2.68 25.54 -0.76
CA ILE A 293 1.98 25.78 0.52
C ILE A 293 2.87 26.58 1.48
N SER A 294 4.17 26.37 1.46
CA SER A 294 5.13 27.08 2.32
C SER A 294 5.35 28.55 1.93
N TYR A 295 4.96 28.96 0.73
CA TYR A 295 5.01 30.36 0.28
C TYR A 295 3.68 31.11 0.45
N ALA A 296 2.63 30.46 0.94
CA ALA A 296 1.27 31.03 1.09
C ALA A 296 0.87 31.29 2.54
N VAL A 297 1.83 31.23 3.50
CA VAL A 297 1.62 31.55 4.94
C VAL A 297 2.46 32.74 5.34
#